data_5b1b43f85b475dacbe5a134fdd7c47bd
#
_entry.id   5b1b43f85b475dacbe5a134fdd7c47bd
#
_cell.length_a   1.000
_cell.length_b   1.000
_cell.length_c   1.000
_cell.angle_alpha   90.00
_cell.angle_beta   90.00
_cell.angle_gamma   90.00
#
_symmetry.space_group_name_H-M   'P 1'
#
loop_
_entity.id
_entity.type
_entity.pdbx_description
1 polymer ?
#
loop_
_entity_poly.entity_id
_entity_poly.type
_entity_poly.pdbx_seq_one_letter_code
_entity_poly.pdbx_strand_id
1 'polypeptide(L)'
;MPIFKIRSILTALLCFQACLSGFAKIELLENNRVSFVGSGMGSRMVHYGHFETEIFLRYPNHNLTIRNLCDEGNTPGFRPHPSREQEGQYAFPGARELIHKNLQADTKPKGHFPTPEQWLSDLKTDVILCFFGFNSSFDGPNQLNRFKKELDAFLKHTKGSVYGSSSPQVALISPTAVQAIPGVTNGKYQNRNLKIYMNGMKEVAFKNKVLFVDAYTPSLNWYNEGKILSIDGALYNSDGYKKLAIFLANSLFKKSVINKKNRTKLHQAVMEKNFY
;
A
#
# COMPACT_ATOMS: atom_id res chain seq x y z
N MET A 1 -50.88 -9.14 16.18
CA MET A 1 -50.11 -8.14 15.41
C MET A 1 -48.68 -7.95 15.92
N PRO A 2 -47.80 -8.95 15.92
CA PRO A 2 -46.38 -8.69 16.05
C PRO A 2 -45.45 -9.35 15.00
N ILE A 3 -45.98 -10.02 13.97
CA ILE A 3 -45.20 -10.83 13.05
C ILE A 3 -44.51 -9.96 11.96
N PHE A 4 -45.02 -8.78 11.65
CA PHE A 4 -44.49 -7.90 10.62
C PHE A 4 -43.20 -7.17 11.02
N LYS A 5 -42.95 -6.89 12.31
CA LYS A 5 -41.73 -6.20 12.78
C LYS A 5 -40.50 -7.11 12.80
N ILE A 6 -40.66 -8.40 12.97
CA ILE A 6 -39.52 -9.35 13.04
C ILE A 6 -38.93 -9.59 11.67
N ARG A 7 -39.72 -9.62 10.60
CA ARG A 7 -39.20 -9.79 9.21
C ARG A 7 -38.37 -8.61 8.74
N SER A 8 -38.75 -7.38 9.11
CA SER A 8 -37.97 -6.17 8.72
C SER A 8 -36.61 -6.08 9.42
N ILE A 9 -36.51 -6.57 10.67
CA ILE A 9 -35.26 -6.58 11.42
C ILE A 9 -34.31 -7.67 10.89
N LEU A 10 -34.84 -8.85 10.53
CA LEU A 10 -34.04 -9.92 9.94
C LEU A 10 -33.50 -9.55 8.55
N THR A 11 -34.29 -8.86 7.73
CA THR A 11 -33.87 -8.39 6.40
C THR A 11 -32.81 -7.29 6.51
N ALA A 12 -32.91 -6.38 7.48
CA ALA A 12 -31.88 -5.36 7.75
C ALA A 12 -30.59 -5.99 8.28
N LEU A 13 -30.65 -7.02 9.12
CA LEU A 13 -29.47 -7.73 9.63
C LEU A 13 -28.77 -8.53 8.52
N LEU A 14 -29.51 -9.16 7.62
CA LEU A 14 -28.98 -9.88 6.45
C LEU A 14 -28.37 -8.93 5.43
N CYS A 15 -28.92 -7.74 5.20
CA CYS A 15 -28.32 -6.71 4.37
C CYS A 15 -27.03 -6.13 4.99
N PHE A 16 -26.94 -6.03 6.31
CA PHE A 16 -25.74 -5.56 6.99
C PHE A 16 -24.60 -6.59 6.98
N GLN A 17 -24.91 -7.89 7.03
CA GLN A 17 -23.92 -8.95 6.85
C GLN A 17 -23.44 -9.09 5.40
N ALA A 18 -24.26 -8.79 4.40
CA ALA A 18 -23.85 -8.79 3.00
C ALA A 18 -22.90 -7.63 2.65
N CYS A 19 -22.91 -6.53 3.42
CA CYS A 19 -21.96 -5.41 3.26
C CYS A 19 -20.56 -5.69 3.83
N LEU A 20 -20.34 -6.83 4.49
CA LEU A 20 -19.02 -7.28 4.98
C LEU A 20 -18.30 -8.19 3.97
N SER A 21 -18.85 -8.41 2.78
CA SER A 21 -18.13 -9.04 1.67
C SER A 21 -17.03 -8.07 1.21
N GLY A 22 -15.82 -8.29 1.72
CA GLY A 22 -14.62 -7.55 1.32
C GLY A 22 -14.49 -7.54 -0.19
N PHE A 23 -13.99 -6.44 -0.74
CA PHE A 23 -13.71 -6.35 -2.18
C PHE A 23 -12.89 -7.55 -2.64
N ALA A 24 -13.15 -8.00 -3.87
CA ALA A 24 -12.48 -9.17 -4.43
C ALA A 24 -10.96 -9.00 -4.38
N LYS A 25 -10.27 -10.07 -3.98
CA LYS A 25 -8.80 -10.12 -4.04
C LYS A 25 -8.33 -9.94 -5.48
N ILE A 26 -7.13 -9.39 -5.61
CA ILE A 26 -6.45 -9.22 -6.91
C ILE A 26 -6.23 -10.59 -7.55
N GLU A 27 -6.48 -10.66 -8.83
CA GLU A 27 -6.13 -11.77 -9.70
C GLU A 27 -5.07 -11.32 -10.69
N LEU A 28 -3.88 -11.89 -10.57
CA LEU A 28 -2.81 -11.62 -11.54
C LEU A 28 -2.99 -12.54 -12.75
N LEU A 29 -2.97 -11.94 -13.92
CA LEU A 29 -3.01 -12.62 -15.21
C LEU A 29 -1.58 -12.77 -15.76
N GLU A 30 -1.44 -13.59 -16.79
CA GLU A 30 -0.17 -13.73 -17.52
C GLU A 30 0.30 -12.38 -18.07
N ASN A 31 1.61 -12.14 -17.96
CA ASN A 31 2.29 -10.91 -18.39
C ASN A 31 1.87 -9.63 -17.65
N ASN A 32 1.09 -9.72 -16.57
CA ASN A 32 0.75 -8.53 -15.80
C ASN A 32 2.01 -7.82 -15.27
N ARG A 33 1.91 -6.49 -15.30
CA ARG A 33 2.90 -5.56 -14.75
C ARG A 33 2.38 -4.99 -13.46
N VAL A 34 3.08 -5.26 -12.37
CA VAL A 34 2.71 -4.89 -11.00
C VAL A 34 3.63 -3.77 -10.52
N SER A 35 3.08 -2.63 -10.19
CA SER A 35 3.83 -1.51 -9.60
C SER A 35 3.49 -1.34 -8.13
N PHE A 36 4.51 -1.24 -7.28
CA PHE A 36 4.38 -0.81 -5.90
C PHE A 36 4.52 0.70 -5.86
N VAL A 37 3.58 1.39 -5.22
CA VAL A 37 3.55 2.84 -5.13
C VAL A 37 3.33 3.24 -3.70
N GLY A 38 4.10 4.19 -3.18
CA GLY A 38 3.94 4.65 -1.82
C GLY A 38 5.25 4.95 -1.10
N SER A 39 5.25 4.83 0.22
CA SER A 39 6.33 5.30 1.08
C SER A 39 7.22 4.16 1.63
N GLY A 40 7.96 4.46 2.69
CA GLY A 40 9.06 3.67 3.24
C GLY A 40 8.81 2.19 3.47
N MET A 41 7.59 1.78 3.90
CA MET A 41 7.27 0.36 4.05
C MET A 41 7.41 -0.39 2.71
N GLY A 42 6.90 0.21 1.63
CA GLY A 42 7.00 -0.37 0.29
C GLY A 42 8.42 -0.26 -0.29
N SER A 43 9.08 0.89 -0.12
CA SER A 43 10.42 1.11 -0.71
C SER A 43 11.44 0.10 -0.19
N ARG A 44 11.43 -0.18 1.09
CA ARG A 44 12.38 -1.13 1.69
C ARG A 44 12.14 -2.60 1.36
N MET A 45 10.99 -2.96 0.78
CA MET A 45 10.73 -4.34 0.33
C MET A 45 11.75 -4.84 -0.69
N VAL A 46 12.34 -3.94 -1.49
CA VAL A 46 13.37 -4.27 -2.47
C VAL A 46 14.62 -4.88 -1.81
N HIS A 47 14.99 -4.42 -0.63
CA HIS A 47 16.18 -4.89 0.10
C HIS A 47 16.03 -6.30 0.68
N TYR A 48 14.80 -6.81 0.79
CA TYR A 48 14.53 -8.11 1.41
C TYR A 48 13.89 -9.12 0.45
N GLY A 49 13.35 -8.70 -0.68
CA GLY A 49 12.80 -9.56 -1.73
C GLY A 49 11.66 -10.51 -1.33
N HIS A 50 11.27 -10.55 -0.04
CA HIS A 50 10.32 -11.54 0.47
C HIS A 50 8.94 -11.44 -0.17
N PHE A 51 8.44 -10.22 -0.39
CA PHE A 51 7.09 -10.03 -0.93
C PHE A 51 7.01 -10.42 -2.42
N GLU A 52 8.00 -10.05 -3.21
CA GLU A 52 8.10 -10.49 -4.60
C GLU A 52 8.23 -12.02 -4.70
N THR A 53 9.03 -12.63 -3.82
CA THR A 53 9.14 -14.08 -3.72
C THR A 53 7.78 -14.73 -3.46
N GLU A 54 6.97 -14.17 -2.56
CA GLU A 54 5.62 -14.67 -2.29
C GLU A 54 4.68 -14.54 -3.50
N ILE A 55 4.81 -13.49 -4.29
CA ILE A 55 4.04 -13.30 -5.52
C ILE A 55 4.44 -14.37 -6.55
N PHE A 56 5.73 -14.51 -6.85
CA PHE A 56 6.20 -15.48 -7.83
C PHE A 56 5.94 -16.95 -7.42
N LEU A 57 5.95 -17.28 -6.12
CA LEU A 57 5.57 -18.60 -5.65
C LEU A 57 4.09 -18.93 -5.90
N ARG A 58 3.22 -17.92 -5.94
CA ARG A 58 1.78 -18.08 -6.23
C ARG A 58 1.49 -18.13 -7.72
N TYR A 59 2.32 -17.48 -8.50
CA TYR A 59 2.12 -17.26 -9.94
C TYR A 59 3.37 -17.64 -10.75
N PRO A 60 3.87 -18.91 -10.63
CA PRO A 60 5.19 -19.29 -11.18
C PRO A 60 5.25 -19.23 -12.71
N ASN A 61 4.10 -19.35 -13.40
CA ASN A 61 4.04 -19.42 -14.86
C ASN A 61 3.42 -18.16 -15.49
N HIS A 62 3.27 -17.06 -14.73
CA HIS A 62 2.54 -15.88 -15.22
C HIS A 62 3.43 -14.82 -15.89
N ASN A 63 4.76 -15.05 -15.95
CA ASN A 63 5.70 -14.11 -16.56
C ASN A 63 5.46 -12.66 -16.07
N LEU A 64 5.33 -12.46 -14.77
CA LEU A 64 5.03 -11.17 -14.17
C LEU A 64 6.24 -10.25 -14.20
N THR A 65 6.00 -8.96 -14.41
CA THR A 65 6.98 -7.90 -14.19
C THR A 65 6.60 -7.12 -12.94
N ILE A 66 7.51 -7.00 -11.96
CA ILE A 66 7.29 -6.24 -10.74
C ILE A 66 8.27 -5.07 -10.72
N ARG A 67 7.75 -3.86 -10.45
CA ARG A 67 8.54 -2.63 -10.28
C ARG A 67 8.15 -1.93 -8.98
N ASN A 68 9.16 -1.60 -8.20
CA ASN A 68 8.96 -0.85 -6.96
C ASN A 68 9.20 0.64 -7.24
N LEU A 69 8.13 1.43 -7.22
CA LEU A 69 8.13 2.90 -7.37
C LEU A 69 7.88 3.60 -6.03
N CYS A 70 7.97 2.87 -4.93
CA CYS A 70 7.89 3.46 -3.59
C CYS A 70 9.18 4.20 -3.27
N ASP A 71 9.04 5.33 -2.56
CA ASP A 71 10.18 6.04 -2.00
C ASP A 71 9.80 6.69 -0.67
N GLU A 72 10.78 6.95 0.17
CA GLU A 72 10.54 7.60 1.46
C GLU A 72 9.99 9.02 1.25
N GLY A 73 9.06 9.44 2.10
CA GLY A 73 8.43 10.76 1.95
C GLY A 73 7.23 10.81 1.01
N ASN A 74 6.98 9.80 0.19
CA ASN A 74 5.83 9.80 -0.72
C ASN A 74 4.48 9.86 0.00
N THR A 75 3.59 10.68 -0.54
CA THR A 75 2.14 10.70 -0.22
C THR A 75 1.33 10.33 -1.47
N PRO A 76 0.01 10.17 -1.39
CA PRO A 76 -0.79 9.88 -2.58
C PRO A 76 -0.64 10.92 -3.68
N GLY A 77 -0.57 12.20 -3.35
CA GLY A 77 -0.51 13.31 -4.32
C GLY A 77 0.89 13.84 -4.57
N PHE A 78 1.87 13.54 -3.74
CA PHE A 78 3.21 14.12 -3.81
C PHE A 78 4.29 13.06 -3.68
N ARG A 79 5.19 13.01 -4.67
CA ARG A 79 6.31 12.05 -4.76
C ARG A 79 7.59 12.79 -5.07
N PRO A 80 8.24 13.34 -4.01
CA PRO A 80 9.43 14.14 -4.16
C PRO A 80 10.56 13.32 -4.80
N HIS A 81 11.27 13.95 -5.72
CA HIS A 81 12.47 13.40 -6.28
C HIS A 81 13.43 14.53 -6.66
N PRO A 82 14.72 14.49 -6.28
CA PRO A 82 15.63 15.60 -6.46
C PRO A 82 15.91 15.96 -7.93
N SER A 83 15.65 15.04 -8.85
CA SER A 83 15.85 15.25 -10.30
C SER A 83 14.57 15.63 -11.05
N ARG A 84 13.43 15.76 -10.37
CA ARG A 84 12.17 16.23 -10.99
C ARG A 84 12.04 17.73 -10.83
N GLU A 85 11.46 18.38 -11.84
CA GLU A 85 10.93 19.73 -11.69
C GLU A 85 9.80 19.74 -10.65
N GLN A 86 9.55 20.91 -10.04
CA GLN A 86 8.57 21.03 -8.96
C GLN A 86 7.19 20.47 -9.36
N GLU A 87 6.69 20.83 -10.53
CA GLU A 87 5.41 20.33 -11.06
C GLU A 87 5.46 18.83 -11.36
N GLY A 88 6.61 18.28 -11.72
CA GLY A 88 6.82 16.86 -11.96
C GLY A 88 6.76 15.97 -10.70
N GLN A 89 6.72 16.58 -9.52
CA GLN A 89 6.59 15.83 -8.25
C GLN A 89 5.13 15.57 -7.86
N TYR A 90 4.16 16.26 -8.46
CA TYR A 90 2.76 16.00 -8.23
C TYR A 90 2.31 14.74 -8.97
N ALA A 91 1.60 13.86 -8.24
CA ALA A 91 1.32 12.50 -8.70
C ALA A 91 0.17 12.43 -9.72
N PHE A 92 -0.69 13.43 -9.78
CA PHE A 92 -1.83 13.51 -10.70
C PHE A 92 -2.29 14.97 -10.87
N PRO A 93 -3.02 15.33 -11.93
CA PRO A 93 -3.56 16.68 -12.13
C PRO A 93 -4.47 17.12 -10.97
N GLY A 94 -4.22 18.32 -10.41
CA GLY A 94 -4.96 18.85 -9.26
C GLY A 94 -4.45 18.38 -7.89
N ALA A 95 -3.37 17.59 -7.82
CA ALA A 95 -2.81 17.13 -6.55
C ALA A 95 -2.27 18.30 -5.70
N ARG A 96 -1.73 19.34 -6.34
CA ARG A 96 -1.11 20.49 -5.68
C ARG A 96 -2.03 21.16 -4.67
N GLU A 97 -3.30 21.32 -5.00
CA GLU A 97 -4.31 21.98 -4.16
C GLU A 97 -4.75 21.14 -2.96
N LEU A 98 -4.46 19.84 -2.97
CA LEU A 98 -4.91 18.89 -1.97
C LEU A 98 -3.85 18.59 -0.92
N ILE A 99 -2.57 18.67 -1.28
CA ILE A 99 -1.47 18.33 -0.40
C ILE A 99 -1.20 19.38 0.67
N HIS A 100 -0.44 19.00 1.70
CA HIS A 100 -0.02 19.92 2.75
C HIS A 100 0.99 20.94 2.20
N LYS A 101 0.84 22.22 2.56
CA LYS A 101 1.71 23.31 2.07
C LYS A 101 3.21 23.05 2.29
N ASN A 102 3.55 22.41 3.42
CA ASN A 102 4.94 22.12 3.78
C ASN A 102 5.58 21.03 2.90
N LEU A 103 4.80 20.29 2.10
CA LEU A 103 5.30 19.30 1.16
C LEU A 103 5.65 19.90 -0.20
N GLN A 104 5.40 21.19 -0.40
CA GLN A 104 5.83 21.88 -1.61
C GLN A 104 7.35 22.07 -1.54
N ALA A 105 8.10 21.13 -2.14
CA ALA A 105 9.53 21.19 -2.12
C ALA A 105 10.06 22.35 -2.97
N ASP A 106 10.88 23.20 -2.37
CA ASP A 106 11.65 24.23 -3.02
C ASP A 106 13.00 23.69 -3.51
N THR A 107 12.98 22.57 -4.22
CA THR A 107 14.18 21.93 -4.74
C THR A 107 14.38 22.31 -6.21
N LYS A 108 15.54 22.90 -6.51
CA LYS A 108 15.96 23.08 -7.91
C LYS A 108 16.27 21.74 -8.54
N PRO A 109 15.63 21.35 -9.64
CA PRO A 109 15.87 20.08 -10.30
C PRO A 109 17.30 20.03 -10.83
N LYS A 110 17.93 18.86 -10.73
CA LYS A 110 19.29 18.62 -11.25
C LYS A 110 19.31 17.79 -12.53
N GLY A 111 18.14 17.45 -13.07
CA GLY A 111 18.03 16.63 -14.27
C GLY A 111 16.59 16.45 -14.71
N HIS A 112 16.41 15.75 -15.82
CA HIS A 112 15.08 15.37 -16.30
C HIS A 112 14.74 13.96 -15.80
N PHE A 113 13.62 13.81 -15.13
CA PHE A 113 13.16 12.53 -14.61
C PHE A 113 11.66 12.38 -14.83
N PRO A 114 11.17 11.22 -15.29
CA PRO A 114 9.74 11.01 -15.51
C PRO A 114 8.89 11.33 -14.27
N THR A 115 7.72 11.91 -14.48
CA THR A 115 6.75 12.12 -13.40
C THR A 115 6.23 10.79 -12.87
N PRO A 116 5.60 10.76 -11.67
CA PRO A 116 4.97 9.54 -11.16
C PRO A 116 3.95 8.92 -12.12
N GLU A 117 3.23 9.76 -12.85
CA GLU A 117 2.25 9.32 -13.86
C GLU A 117 2.93 8.73 -15.10
N GLN A 118 4.00 9.37 -15.59
CA GLN A 118 4.79 8.86 -16.72
C GLN A 118 5.39 7.49 -16.42
N TRP A 119 5.90 7.29 -15.20
CA TRP A 119 6.41 5.97 -14.78
C TRP A 119 5.36 4.87 -14.90
N LEU A 120 4.13 5.11 -14.45
CA LEU A 120 3.05 4.12 -14.55
C LEU A 120 2.69 3.82 -16.02
N SER A 121 2.70 4.85 -16.87
CA SER A 121 2.42 4.74 -18.30
C SER A 121 3.53 4.00 -19.04
N ASP A 122 4.80 4.35 -18.81
CA ASP A 122 5.95 3.71 -19.46
C ASP A 122 6.06 2.23 -19.08
N LEU A 123 5.73 1.91 -17.83
CA LEU A 123 5.69 0.54 -17.34
C LEU A 123 4.42 -0.21 -17.79
N LYS A 124 3.45 0.47 -18.41
CA LYS A 124 2.15 -0.12 -18.81
C LYS A 124 1.50 -0.90 -17.67
N THR A 125 1.40 -0.27 -16.51
CA THR A 125 1.02 -0.91 -15.25
C THR A 125 -0.40 -1.46 -15.26
N ASP A 126 -0.58 -2.75 -14.93
CA ASP A 126 -1.87 -3.43 -14.84
C ASP A 126 -2.39 -3.52 -13.41
N VAL A 127 -1.49 -3.56 -12.42
CA VAL A 127 -1.83 -3.70 -11.00
C VAL A 127 -0.99 -2.73 -10.17
N ILE A 128 -1.65 -1.96 -9.30
CA ILE A 128 -1.00 -0.99 -8.42
C ILE A 128 -1.26 -1.35 -6.96
N LEU A 129 -0.19 -1.62 -6.21
CA LEU A 129 -0.23 -1.86 -4.78
C LEU A 129 0.25 -0.60 -4.06
N CYS A 130 -0.65 0.04 -3.30
CA CYS A 130 -0.42 1.36 -2.71
C CYS A 130 -0.10 1.28 -1.22
N PHE A 131 1.07 1.79 -0.81
CA PHE A 131 1.61 1.79 0.54
C PHE A 131 1.70 3.23 1.09
N PHE A 132 0.56 3.81 1.49
CA PHE A 132 0.46 5.18 1.97
C PHE A 132 0.06 5.26 3.44
N GLY A 133 0.04 6.48 3.99
CA GLY A 133 -0.54 6.80 5.29
C GLY A 133 0.46 6.94 6.43
N PHE A 134 1.65 6.33 6.36
CA PHE A 134 2.66 6.46 7.41
C PHE A 134 3.13 7.91 7.56
N ASN A 135 3.68 8.49 6.49
CA ASN A 135 4.19 9.87 6.52
C ASN A 135 3.09 10.87 6.87
N SER A 136 1.92 10.75 6.23
CA SER A 136 0.80 11.66 6.48
C SER A 136 0.28 11.59 7.91
N SER A 137 0.48 10.48 8.63
CA SER A 137 0.03 10.35 10.03
C SER A 137 0.79 11.26 11.01
N PHE A 138 1.98 11.74 10.64
CA PHE A 138 2.75 12.71 11.43
C PHE A 138 2.09 14.10 11.47
N ASP A 139 1.26 14.44 10.49
CA ASP A 139 0.48 15.69 10.47
C ASP A 139 -0.62 15.71 11.54
N GLY A 140 -0.84 14.58 12.24
CA GLY A 140 -1.79 14.45 13.33
C GLY A 140 -3.25 14.39 12.88
N PRO A 141 -4.20 14.24 13.85
CA PRO A 141 -5.60 13.98 13.55
C PRO A 141 -6.30 15.13 12.83
N ASN A 142 -5.84 16.38 13.01
CA ASN A 142 -6.44 17.55 12.39
C ASN A 142 -6.28 17.58 10.86
N GLN A 143 -5.29 16.89 10.30
CA GLN A 143 -5.04 16.83 8.87
C GLN A 143 -5.66 15.58 8.19
N LEU A 144 -6.32 14.71 8.94
CA LEU A 144 -6.94 13.50 8.41
C LEU A 144 -7.89 13.79 7.23
N ASN A 145 -8.72 14.82 7.33
CA ASN A 145 -9.68 15.16 6.28
C ASN A 145 -8.98 15.60 4.98
N ARG A 146 -7.85 16.29 5.07
CA ARG A 146 -7.03 16.62 3.90
C ARG A 146 -6.45 15.37 3.28
N PHE A 147 -5.82 14.50 4.07
CA PHE A 147 -5.28 13.22 3.61
C PHE A 147 -6.35 12.37 2.92
N LYS A 148 -7.57 12.28 3.50
CA LYS A 148 -8.69 11.55 2.87
C LYS A 148 -9.08 12.14 1.52
N LYS A 149 -9.08 13.45 1.35
CA LYS A 149 -9.37 14.12 0.06
C LYS A 149 -8.28 13.83 -0.97
N GLU A 150 -7.01 13.92 -0.57
CA GLU A 150 -5.85 13.60 -1.41
C GLU A 150 -5.90 12.14 -1.89
N LEU A 151 -6.12 11.20 -0.96
CA LEU A 151 -6.21 9.78 -1.27
C LEU A 151 -7.44 9.45 -2.15
N ASP A 152 -8.60 10.07 -1.91
CA ASP A 152 -9.81 9.89 -2.72
C ASP A 152 -9.58 10.36 -4.16
N ALA A 153 -8.94 11.51 -4.34
CA ALA A 153 -8.61 12.04 -5.65
C ALA A 153 -7.59 11.16 -6.39
N PHE A 154 -6.54 10.71 -5.68
CA PHE A 154 -5.56 9.77 -6.22
C PHE A 154 -6.22 8.47 -6.71
N LEU A 155 -7.07 7.85 -5.88
CA LEU A 155 -7.73 6.60 -6.25
C LEU A 155 -8.68 6.78 -7.44
N LYS A 156 -9.42 7.89 -7.50
CA LYS A 156 -10.31 8.19 -8.64
C LYS A 156 -9.53 8.37 -9.93
N HIS A 157 -8.46 9.17 -9.89
CA HIS A 157 -7.60 9.39 -11.04
C HIS A 157 -6.97 8.07 -11.51
N THR A 158 -6.31 7.34 -10.62
CA THR A 158 -5.62 6.08 -10.95
C THR A 158 -6.55 5.03 -11.53
N LYS A 159 -7.75 4.86 -10.96
CA LYS A 159 -8.76 3.92 -11.48
C LYS A 159 -9.39 4.37 -12.79
N GLY A 160 -9.45 5.67 -13.04
CA GLY A 160 -9.95 6.25 -14.30
C GLY A 160 -8.92 6.24 -15.43
N SER A 161 -7.65 6.07 -15.10
CA SER A 161 -6.54 6.06 -16.05
C SER A 161 -6.36 4.69 -16.72
N VAL A 162 -5.76 4.70 -17.92
CA VAL A 162 -5.34 3.49 -18.64
C VAL A 162 -3.85 3.58 -18.87
N TYR A 163 -3.07 2.80 -18.11
CA TYR A 163 -1.61 2.78 -18.25
C TYR A 163 -1.13 1.69 -19.21
N GLY A 164 -1.78 0.53 -19.18
CA GLY A 164 -1.55 -0.61 -20.07
C GLY A 164 -2.68 -0.78 -21.08
N SER A 165 -3.25 -1.97 -21.12
CA SER A 165 -4.39 -2.29 -22.00
C SER A 165 -5.77 -1.91 -21.42
N SER A 166 -5.84 -1.70 -20.11
CA SER A 166 -7.06 -1.36 -19.37
C SER A 166 -6.73 -0.54 -18.12
N SER A 167 -7.77 -0.09 -17.42
CA SER A 167 -7.60 0.53 -16.11
C SER A 167 -7.01 -0.48 -15.10
N PRO A 168 -6.07 -0.05 -14.23
CA PRO A 168 -5.38 -0.96 -13.34
C PRO A 168 -6.27 -1.49 -12.22
N GLN A 169 -6.00 -2.72 -11.78
CA GLN A 169 -6.47 -3.17 -10.47
C GLN A 169 -5.67 -2.44 -9.37
N VAL A 170 -6.36 -1.91 -8.37
CA VAL A 170 -5.72 -1.14 -7.28
C VAL A 170 -6.02 -1.79 -5.94
N ALA A 171 -4.99 -1.93 -5.10
CA ALA A 171 -5.15 -2.26 -3.69
C ALA A 171 -4.46 -1.22 -2.82
N LEU A 172 -5.10 -0.87 -1.70
CA LEU A 172 -4.59 0.04 -0.71
C LEU A 172 -4.18 -0.73 0.55
N ILE A 173 -2.94 -0.57 0.96
CA ILE A 173 -2.36 -1.24 2.13
C ILE A 173 -2.07 -0.17 3.20
N SER A 174 -2.59 -0.37 4.41
CA SER A 174 -2.29 0.52 5.53
C SER A 174 -0.84 0.38 5.99
N PRO A 175 -0.27 1.41 6.64
CA PRO A 175 0.98 1.22 7.38
C PRO A 175 0.80 0.18 8.49
N THR A 176 1.91 -0.40 8.91
CA THR A 176 2.00 -1.21 10.13
C THR A 176 2.08 -0.31 11.36
N ALA A 177 1.82 -0.85 12.54
CA ALA A 177 2.05 -0.15 13.80
C ALA A 177 3.56 0.04 14.05
N VAL A 178 3.91 1.03 14.86
CA VAL A 178 5.25 1.21 15.39
C VAL A 178 5.48 0.25 16.55
N GLN A 179 6.53 -0.56 16.46
CA GLN A 179 6.94 -1.47 17.52
C GLN A 179 7.63 -0.71 18.65
N ALA A 180 7.28 -1.01 19.90
CA ALA A 180 8.02 -0.53 21.05
C ALA A 180 9.34 -1.29 21.15
N ILE A 181 10.44 -0.58 20.94
CA ILE A 181 11.80 -1.09 21.11
C ILE A 181 12.61 -0.11 21.94
N PRO A 182 13.73 -0.52 22.56
CA PRO A 182 14.61 0.39 23.30
C PRO A 182 15.00 1.60 22.42
N GLY A 183 14.90 2.81 22.98
CA GLY A 183 15.22 4.07 22.29
C GLY A 183 14.06 4.70 21.48
N VAL A 184 12.95 4.00 21.25
CA VAL A 184 11.75 4.55 20.59
C VAL A 184 10.76 5.07 21.62
N THR A 185 10.74 6.38 21.86
CA THR A 185 9.96 7.01 22.95
C THR A 185 8.51 7.33 22.58
N ASN A 186 8.22 7.66 21.33
CA ASN A 186 6.92 8.18 20.88
C ASN A 186 5.98 7.15 20.21
N GLY A 187 6.30 5.86 20.30
CA GLY A 187 5.56 4.81 19.59
C GLY A 187 4.06 4.77 19.92
N LYS A 188 3.67 5.01 21.19
CA LYS A 188 2.24 5.04 21.57
C LYS A 188 1.47 6.20 20.93
N TYR A 189 2.08 7.38 20.87
CA TYR A 189 1.48 8.55 20.21
C TYR A 189 1.33 8.32 18.72
N GLN A 190 2.40 7.85 18.07
CA GLN A 190 2.39 7.56 16.66
C GLN A 190 1.37 6.48 16.30
N ASN A 191 1.24 5.43 17.11
CA ASN A 191 0.25 4.38 16.89
C ASN A 191 -1.21 4.88 16.99
N ARG A 192 -1.50 5.88 17.83
CA ARG A 192 -2.83 6.52 17.84
C ARG A 192 -3.12 7.20 16.50
N ASN A 193 -2.15 7.97 15.99
CA ASN A 193 -2.31 8.64 14.69
C ASN A 193 -2.41 7.61 13.56
N LEU A 194 -1.56 6.60 13.52
CA LEU A 194 -1.60 5.52 12.52
C LEU A 194 -2.95 4.83 12.49
N LYS A 195 -3.54 4.53 13.66
CA LYS A 195 -4.89 3.94 13.75
C LYS A 195 -5.96 4.85 13.14
N ILE A 196 -5.89 6.15 13.40
CA ILE A 196 -6.82 7.15 12.84
C ILE A 196 -6.69 7.19 11.32
N TYR A 197 -5.47 7.25 10.80
CA TYR A 197 -5.21 7.29 9.36
C TYR A 197 -5.55 5.97 8.67
N MET A 198 -5.26 4.83 9.27
CA MET A 198 -5.68 3.51 8.77
C MET A 198 -7.21 3.43 8.62
N ASN A 199 -7.98 3.89 9.62
CA ASN A 199 -9.43 3.94 9.52
C ASN A 199 -9.89 4.88 8.39
N GLY A 200 -9.29 6.06 8.26
CA GLY A 200 -9.56 6.98 7.16
C GLY A 200 -9.25 6.36 5.78
N MET A 201 -8.15 5.62 5.65
CA MET A 201 -7.82 4.88 4.43
C MET A 201 -8.87 3.83 4.11
N LYS A 202 -9.34 3.07 5.12
CA LYS A 202 -10.39 2.06 4.97
C LYS A 202 -11.70 2.68 4.46
N GLU A 203 -12.11 3.82 5.01
CA GLU A 203 -13.29 4.55 4.55
C GLU A 203 -13.16 5.01 3.08
N VAL A 204 -12.01 5.58 2.72
CA VAL A 204 -11.75 6.04 1.35
C VAL A 204 -11.68 4.86 0.37
N ALA A 205 -11.05 3.75 0.74
CA ALA A 205 -11.00 2.53 -0.06
C ALA A 205 -12.40 1.97 -0.30
N PHE A 206 -13.23 1.90 0.75
CA PHE A 206 -14.62 1.45 0.64
C PHE A 206 -15.44 2.32 -0.33
N LYS A 207 -15.36 3.66 -0.17
CA LYS A 207 -16.04 4.63 -1.04
C LYS A 207 -15.65 4.44 -2.51
N ASN A 208 -14.39 4.17 -2.78
CA ASN A 208 -13.85 4.01 -4.13
C ASN A 208 -13.91 2.57 -4.66
N LYS A 209 -14.47 1.63 -3.91
CA LYS A 209 -14.52 0.20 -4.26
C LYS A 209 -13.12 -0.35 -4.57
N VAL A 210 -12.15 -0.08 -3.71
CA VAL A 210 -10.76 -0.55 -3.78
C VAL A 210 -10.52 -1.56 -2.68
N LEU A 211 -9.79 -2.64 -2.99
CA LEU A 211 -9.36 -3.61 -1.98
C LEU A 211 -8.50 -2.91 -0.93
N PHE A 212 -8.87 -3.06 0.34
CA PHE A 212 -8.12 -2.54 1.47
C PHE A 212 -7.52 -3.68 2.29
N VAL A 213 -6.24 -3.56 2.61
CA VAL A 213 -5.53 -4.49 3.50
C VAL A 213 -5.09 -3.74 4.76
N ASP A 214 -5.69 -4.11 5.88
CA ASP A 214 -5.28 -3.62 7.20
C ASP A 214 -4.01 -4.37 7.64
N ALA A 215 -2.85 -3.74 7.53
CA ALA A 215 -1.58 -4.24 8.04
C ALA A 215 -1.29 -3.72 9.46
N TYR A 216 -2.01 -2.70 9.93
CA TYR A 216 -1.82 -2.11 11.25
C TYR A 216 -2.24 -3.06 12.37
N THR A 217 -3.47 -3.58 12.31
CA THR A 217 -4.03 -4.41 13.37
C THR A 217 -3.25 -5.70 13.60
N PRO A 218 -2.91 -6.52 12.59
CA PRO A 218 -2.13 -7.73 12.81
C PRO A 218 -0.70 -7.45 13.27
N SER A 219 -0.09 -6.33 12.87
CA SER A 219 1.27 -5.99 13.32
C SER A 219 1.37 -5.76 14.84
N LEU A 220 0.33 -5.21 15.45
CA LEU A 220 0.27 -5.11 16.92
C LEU A 220 0.34 -6.49 17.60
N ASN A 221 -0.37 -7.48 17.04
CA ASN A 221 -0.36 -8.84 17.57
C ASN A 221 1.02 -9.51 17.40
N TRP A 222 1.70 -9.24 16.27
CA TRP A 222 3.04 -9.79 16.05
C TRP A 222 4.06 -9.30 17.05
N TYR A 223 3.94 -8.05 17.51
CA TYR A 223 4.85 -7.48 18.51
C TYR A 223 4.68 -8.11 19.89
N ASN A 224 3.50 -8.66 20.20
CA ASN A 224 3.23 -9.38 21.44
C ASN A 224 3.90 -10.76 21.49
N GLU A 225 4.44 -11.27 20.38
CA GLU A 225 5.18 -12.54 20.33
C GLU A 225 6.61 -12.43 20.91
N GLY A 226 7.01 -11.24 21.38
CA GLY A 226 8.29 -11.01 22.06
C GLY A 226 9.50 -10.88 21.13
N LYS A 227 9.31 -10.90 19.81
CA LYS A 227 10.38 -10.72 18.82
C LYS A 227 10.50 -9.26 18.38
N ILE A 228 11.73 -8.78 18.24
CA ILE A 228 12.01 -7.52 17.57
C ILE A 228 11.95 -7.75 16.06
N LEU A 229 10.92 -7.19 15.41
CA LEU A 229 10.66 -7.30 13.98
C LEU A 229 11.04 -6.03 13.21
N SER A 230 11.42 -4.96 13.94
CA SER A 230 11.77 -3.66 13.33
C SER A 230 13.20 -3.27 13.67
N ILE A 231 13.75 -2.35 12.87
CA ILE A 231 15.09 -1.76 13.05
C ILE A 231 15.01 -0.54 13.98
N ASP A 232 13.97 0.28 13.79
CA ASP A 232 13.79 1.58 14.41
C ASP A 232 12.37 1.75 15.02
N GLY A 233 11.63 0.67 15.12
CA GLY A 233 10.22 0.65 15.52
C GLY A 233 9.25 0.75 14.36
N ALA A 234 9.59 1.43 13.26
CA ALA A 234 8.71 1.66 12.11
C ALA A 234 9.06 0.77 10.91
N LEU A 235 10.33 0.66 10.58
CA LEU A 235 10.84 -0.12 9.44
C LEU A 235 11.24 -1.52 9.89
N TYR A 236 10.76 -2.52 9.19
CA TYR A 236 11.03 -3.91 9.52
C TYR A 236 12.46 -4.34 9.22
N ASN A 237 12.96 -5.29 10.00
CA ASN A 237 14.11 -6.12 9.66
C ASN A 237 13.69 -7.28 8.73
N SER A 238 14.60 -8.18 8.38
CA SER A 238 14.32 -9.30 7.47
C SER A 238 13.18 -10.20 7.96
N ASP A 239 13.14 -10.54 9.26
CA ASP A 239 12.08 -11.39 9.82
C ASP A 239 10.71 -10.68 9.78
N GLY A 240 10.70 -9.37 10.08
CA GLY A 240 9.51 -8.53 9.96
C GLY A 240 8.99 -8.47 8.53
N TYR A 241 9.85 -8.21 7.54
CA TYR A 241 9.46 -8.21 6.12
C TYR A 241 9.02 -9.58 5.62
N LYS A 242 9.62 -10.66 6.09
CA LYS A 242 9.18 -12.03 5.78
C LYS A 242 7.76 -12.30 6.29
N LYS A 243 7.47 -11.91 7.53
CA LYS A 243 6.14 -12.04 8.14
C LYS A 243 5.11 -11.18 7.42
N LEU A 244 5.45 -9.92 7.15
CA LEU A 244 4.63 -8.99 6.39
C LEU A 244 4.34 -9.50 4.97
N ALA A 245 5.33 -10.02 4.26
CA ALA A 245 5.20 -10.54 2.91
C ALA A 245 4.17 -11.67 2.81
N ILE A 246 4.23 -12.64 3.72
CA ILE A 246 3.27 -13.76 3.78
C ILE A 246 1.86 -13.23 4.06
N PHE A 247 1.73 -12.30 5.01
CA PHE A 247 0.44 -11.69 5.35
C PHE A 247 -0.15 -10.93 4.15
N LEU A 248 0.63 -10.04 3.52
CA LEU A 248 0.18 -9.27 2.37
C LEU A 248 -0.23 -10.18 1.21
N ALA A 249 0.59 -11.16 0.88
CA ALA A 249 0.30 -12.05 -0.22
C ALA A 249 -0.98 -12.88 0.01
N ASN A 250 -1.24 -13.32 1.25
CA ASN A 250 -2.47 -14.00 1.61
C ASN A 250 -3.70 -13.07 1.58
N SER A 251 -3.53 -11.79 1.92
CA SER A 251 -4.61 -10.80 1.94
C SER A 251 -4.96 -10.29 0.55
N LEU A 252 -3.95 -10.07 -0.30
CA LEU A 252 -4.11 -9.44 -1.60
C LEU A 252 -4.53 -10.42 -2.71
N PHE A 253 -4.00 -11.64 -2.73
CA PHE A 253 -4.12 -12.53 -3.89
C PHE A 253 -5.03 -13.72 -3.63
N LYS A 254 -5.73 -14.16 -4.69
CA LYS A 254 -6.62 -15.34 -4.64
C LYS A 254 -5.82 -16.64 -4.53
N LYS A 255 -4.71 -16.74 -5.28
CA LYS A 255 -3.91 -17.96 -5.32
C LYS A 255 -3.06 -18.12 -4.05
N SER A 256 -3.00 -19.33 -3.52
CA SER A 256 -2.09 -19.74 -2.45
C SER A 256 -0.82 -20.37 -3.00
N VAL A 257 0.21 -20.50 -2.16
CA VAL A 257 1.46 -21.18 -2.55
C VAL A 257 1.22 -22.66 -2.68
N ILE A 258 1.43 -23.21 -3.89
CA ILE A 258 1.26 -24.63 -4.18
C ILE A 258 2.55 -25.41 -3.84
N ASN A 259 3.74 -24.86 -4.16
CA ASN A 259 5.01 -25.54 -3.97
C ASN A 259 6.05 -24.62 -3.32
N LYS A 260 6.57 -25.03 -2.16
CA LYS A 260 7.60 -24.29 -1.40
C LYS A 260 9.04 -24.74 -1.71
N LYS A 261 9.24 -25.83 -2.47
CA LYS A 261 10.57 -26.43 -2.69
C LYS A 261 11.61 -25.47 -3.26
N ASN A 262 11.18 -24.55 -4.11
CA ASN A 262 12.06 -23.60 -4.80
C ASN A 262 12.16 -22.23 -4.11
N ARG A 263 11.62 -22.06 -2.90
CA ARG A 263 11.57 -20.75 -2.23
C ARG A 263 12.94 -20.10 -2.13
N THR A 264 13.95 -20.81 -1.64
CA THR A 264 15.31 -20.26 -1.44
C THR A 264 15.92 -19.82 -2.76
N LYS A 265 15.88 -20.68 -3.79
CA LYS A 265 16.41 -20.35 -5.12
C LYS A 265 15.69 -19.17 -5.75
N LEU A 266 14.36 -19.14 -5.65
CA LEU A 266 13.57 -18.02 -6.16
C LEU A 266 13.86 -16.73 -5.41
N HIS A 267 14.00 -16.80 -4.08
CA HIS A 267 14.35 -15.64 -3.28
C HIS A 267 15.71 -15.08 -3.66
N GLN A 268 16.72 -15.93 -3.89
CA GLN A 268 18.04 -15.53 -4.39
C GLN A 268 17.93 -14.80 -5.73
N ALA A 269 17.16 -15.33 -6.68
CA ALA A 269 16.95 -14.70 -7.99
C ALA A 269 16.24 -13.34 -7.88
N VAL A 270 15.26 -13.22 -6.96
CA VAL A 270 14.61 -11.93 -6.68
C VAL A 270 15.58 -10.93 -6.09
N MET A 271 16.44 -11.35 -5.16
CA MET A 271 17.45 -10.47 -4.56
C MET A 271 18.48 -10.02 -5.59
N GLU A 272 18.93 -10.92 -6.46
CA GLU A 272 19.84 -10.58 -7.57
C GLU A 272 19.20 -9.56 -8.52
N LYS A 273 17.96 -9.79 -8.96
CA LYS A 273 17.19 -8.82 -9.77
C LYS A 273 17.08 -7.45 -9.10
N ASN A 274 16.86 -7.40 -7.78
CA ASN A 274 16.69 -6.16 -7.04
C ASN A 274 18.00 -5.41 -6.79
N PHE A 275 19.13 -6.06 -6.97
CA PHE A 275 20.45 -5.43 -6.85
C PHE A 275 20.82 -4.60 -8.09
N TYR A 276 20.35 -4.99 -9.27
CA TYR A 276 20.55 -4.29 -10.55
C TYR A 276 19.37 -3.40 -10.91
#